data_ed3f2edb04aa0abbadc20b32bc7660c3
#
_entry.id   ed3f2edb04aa0abbadc20b32bc7660c3
#
_cell.length_a   1.000
_cell.length_b   1.000
_cell.length_c   1.000
_cell.angle_alpha   90.00
_cell.angle_beta   90.00
_cell.angle_gamma   90.00
#
_symmetry.space_group_name_H-M   'P 1'
#
loop_
_entity.id
_entity.type
_entity.pdbx_description
1 polymer ?
#
loop_
_entity_poly.entity_id
_entity_poly.type
_entity_poly.pdbx_seq_one_letter_code
_entity_poly.pdbx_strand_id
1 'polypeptide(L)'
;MNYRKILIAALLVMSFTVQAKDITVTRLTCEMREGRVTTSDAPRLGWQMSSPENGTRQTAYEIEIRDVWAGKVVWNSGKVKSAQSQLVSCADAVLEKDRHYTWRVRVWDEADTPSAWSAPSDFSILTSEAAFAGSEWIGAITRKDARIPEGRKYHGSELKKPEAKAAWAAVDTLAKKSIYLRREFHVAKKVKDATAYVCGLGFYEFSLNGEKVGDSEFAPLWSDYDKSVYYNTYDVTSQVKKGSNAIGVLLGNGFYNVQGGRYRKLQISFGAPTLRFRMVVNYEDGTSETIVSGKDWKYDFSPVLFNCIYGGEDYDARREQKGWNMFGFKEQDWHPVVIQEAPKGVLRPQIAQPVKIMERYDIRKVTKLTAEQITAACKSTKRTVDPSAFVLDMGQNLAGFPEITVRGKKGQKITLLVSESLTDEGACNQRQTGRQHYYEYTLSLIHI
;
A
#
# COMPACT_ATOMS: atom_id res chain seq x y z
N MET A 1 73.17 60.29 -19.50
CA MET A 1 72.25 60.19 -18.33
C MET A 1 71.17 59.17 -18.67
N ASN A 2 71.37 57.95 -18.16
CA ASN A 2 70.48 56.79 -18.51
C ASN A 2 69.45 56.64 -17.43
N TYR A 3 68.15 56.72 -17.80
CA TYR A 3 67.07 56.35 -16.94
C TYR A 3 66.64 54.93 -17.29
N ARG A 4 66.92 53.95 -16.43
CA ARG A 4 66.36 52.62 -16.48
C ARG A 4 64.91 52.68 -15.98
N LYS A 5 64.00 52.33 -16.84
CA LYS A 5 62.57 52.07 -16.47
C LYS A 5 62.45 50.64 -15.89
N ILE A 6 62.18 50.60 -14.58
CA ILE A 6 61.83 49.33 -13.93
C ILE A 6 60.35 49.12 -14.16
N LEU A 7 59.99 48.05 -14.91
CA LEU A 7 58.60 47.61 -15.09
C LEU A 7 58.26 46.59 -13.98
N ILE A 8 57.45 46.98 -13.00
CA ILE A 8 56.93 46.08 -11.97
C ILE A 8 55.63 45.46 -12.56
N ALA A 9 55.65 44.18 -12.94
CA ALA A 9 54.52 43.44 -13.26
C ALA A 9 53.83 42.94 -11.99
N ALA A 10 52.72 43.57 -11.59
CA ALA A 10 51.89 43.08 -10.52
C ALA A 10 51.06 41.86 -11.02
N LEU A 11 51.41 40.65 -10.59
CA LEU A 11 50.59 39.48 -10.78
C LEU A 11 49.38 39.58 -9.82
N LEU A 12 48.21 39.92 -10.37
CA LEU A 12 46.96 39.79 -9.65
C LEU A 12 46.61 38.31 -9.58
N VAL A 13 46.89 37.60 -8.48
CA VAL A 13 46.36 36.31 -8.18
C VAL A 13 44.90 36.53 -7.74
N MET A 14 43.96 36.38 -8.66
CA MET A 14 42.54 36.26 -8.30
C MET A 14 42.34 34.94 -7.55
N SER A 15 42.38 34.98 -6.25
CA SER A 15 41.90 33.90 -5.41
C SER A 15 40.37 33.84 -5.56
N PHE A 16 39.88 32.94 -6.37
CA PHE A 16 38.48 32.60 -6.33
C PHE A 16 38.22 31.89 -4.99
N THR A 17 37.75 32.61 -4.01
CA THR A 17 37.19 32.00 -2.80
C THR A 17 35.88 31.34 -3.22
N VAL A 18 35.89 30.03 -3.37
CA VAL A 18 34.66 29.27 -3.49
C VAL A 18 33.94 29.40 -2.15
N GLN A 19 32.84 30.14 -2.15
CA GLN A 19 32.04 30.33 -0.95
C GLN A 19 31.33 29.03 -0.68
N ALA A 20 31.38 28.55 0.56
CA ALA A 20 30.61 27.39 0.99
C ALA A 20 29.10 27.61 0.78
N LYS A 21 28.43 26.66 0.18
CA LYS A 21 27.02 26.73 -0.08
C LYS A 21 26.25 25.88 0.97
N ASP A 22 25.22 26.46 1.56
CA ASP A 22 24.41 25.74 2.52
C ASP A 22 23.64 24.63 1.84
N ILE A 23 24.01 23.37 2.11
CA ILE A 23 23.26 22.19 1.70
C ILE A 23 22.55 21.61 2.93
N THR A 24 21.24 21.45 2.82
CA THR A 24 20.43 20.71 3.80
C THR A 24 20.03 19.38 3.21
N VAL A 25 20.34 18.29 3.91
CA VAL A 25 19.87 16.96 3.54
C VAL A 25 18.42 16.78 4.02
N THR A 26 17.57 16.42 3.11
CA THR A 26 16.14 16.19 3.35
C THR A 26 15.75 14.81 2.89
N ARG A 27 14.56 14.38 3.17
CA ARG A 27 13.90 13.18 2.64
C ARG A 27 14.80 11.96 2.48
N LEU A 28 15.08 11.28 3.58
CA LEU A 28 15.85 10.04 3.58
C LEU A 28 14.95 8.87 3.14
N THR A 29 15.50 7.99 2.31
CA THR A 29 14.80 6.79 1.81
C THR A 29 15.65 5.53 1.94
N CYS A 30 15.00 4.42 2.25
CA CYS A 30 15.54 3.08 2.19
C CYS A 30 14.74 2.30 1.13
N GLU A 31 15.41 1.72 0.13
CA GLU A 31 14.75 1.10 -1.03
C GLU A 31 13.70 2.01 -1.69
N MET A 32 14.04 3.29 -1.86
CA MET A 32 13.16 4.34 -2.40
C MET A 32 11.93 4.67 -1.55
N ARG A 33 11.80 4.14 -0.33
CA ARG A 33 10.66 4.35 0.57
C ARG A 33 11.07 5.18 1.79
N GLU A 34 10.17 6.02 2.26
CA GLU A 34 10.30 6.79 3.49
C GLU A 34 9.72 6.06 4.70
N GLY A 35 10.10 6.50 5.90
CA GLY A 35 9.63 5.93 7.15
C GLY A 35 10.26 4.58 7.46
N ARG A 36 9.55 3.76 8.24
CA ARG A 36 10.04 2.45 8.69
C ARG A 36 9.96 1.42 7.57
N VAL A 37 11.10 1.04 7.03
CA VAL A 37 11.22 0.09 5.92
C VAL A 37 11.80 -1.22 6.41
N THR A 38 11.23 -2.34 5.96
CA THR A 38 11.80 -3.68 6.18
C THR A 38 12.39 -4.22 4.89
N THR A 39 13.60 -4.76 4.97
CA THR A 39 14.32 -5.43 3.88
C THR A 39 14.73 -6.84 4.30
N SER A 40 15.07 -7.70 3.36
CA SER A 40 15.66 -9.03 3.63
C SER A 40 17.19 -9.03 3.66
N ASP A 41 17.81 -8.00 3.09
CA ASP A 41 19.25 -7.88 2.89
C ASP A 41 19.70 -6.44 3.15
N ALA A 42 21.01 -6.18 3.02
CA ALA A 42 21.58 -4.84 3.14
C ALA A 42 20.89 -3.86 2.18
N PRO A 43 20.38 -2.72 2.69
CA PRO A 43 19.55 -1.83 1.92
C PRO A 43 20.35 -0.94 0.96
N ARG A 44 19.61 -0.37 0.00
CA ARG A 44 20.09 0.78 -0.77
C ARG A 44 19.45 2.03 -0.20
N LEU A 45 20.29 3.02 0.14
CA LEU A 45 19.87 4.24 0.79
C LEU A 45 19.80 5.40 -0.22
N GLY A 46 18.97 6.37 0.08
CA GLY A 46 18.85 7.56 -0.76
C GLY A 46 18.42 8.78 0.05
N TRP A 47 18.72 9.96 -0.50
CA TRP A 47 18.37 11.24 0.10
C TRP A 47 18.13 12.30 -0.96
N GLN A 48 17.41 13.34 -0.58
CA GLN A 48 17.30 14.58 -1.34
C GLN A 48 18.06 15.70 -0.63
N MET A 49 18.37 16.73 -1.37
CA MET A 49 19.07 17.92 -0.88
C MET A 49 18.31 19.17 -1.30
N SER A 50 18.37 20.19 -0.47
CA SER A 50 17.96 21.53 -0.81
C SER A 50 19.09 22.52 -0.49
N SER A 51 19.18 23.60 -1.28
CA SER A 51 20.07 24.73 -1.03
C SER A 51 19.33 26.00 -1.43
N PRO A 52 19.53 27.12 -0.73
CA PRO A 52 19.04 28.42 -1.14
C PRO A 52 19.72 28.93 -2.41
N GLU A 53 20.90 28.39 -2.76
CA GLU A 53 21.70 28.80 -3.90
C GLU A 53 21.49 27.84 -5.10
N ASN A 54 21.28 28.42 -6.28
CA ASN A 54 21.20 27.67 -7.52
C ASN A 54 22.55 27.07 -7.93
N GLY A 55 22.50 25.85 -8.51
CA GLY A 55 23.69 25.18 -9.04
C GLY A 55 24.54 24.51 -7.98
N THR A 56 24.13 24.47 -6.71
CA THR A 56 24.80 23.72 -5.65
C THR A 56 24.78 22.23 -5.94
N ARG A 57 25.93 21.56 -5.77
CA ARG A 57 26.11 20.15 -6.08
C ARG A 57 26.78 19.41 -4.94
N GLN A 58 26.33 18.18 -4.73
CA GLN A 58 27.06 17.24 -3.89
C GLN A 58 28.32 16.75 -4.60
N THR A 59 29.44 16.75 -3.91
CA THR A 59 30.73 16.20 -4.38
C THR A 59 31.12 14.94 -3.61
N ALA A 60 30.66 14.81 -2.37
CA ALA A 60 30.91 13.63 -1.54
C ALA A 60 29.73 13.42 -0.55
N TYR A 61 29.69 12.22 0.02
CA TYR A 61 28.77 11.89 1.12
C TYR A 61 29.48 11.06 2.19
N GLU A 62 28.87 10.98 3.36
CA GLU A 62 29.21 10.02 4.42
C GLU A 62 27.94 9.52 5.08
N ILE A 63 27.82 8.19 5.19
CA ILE A 63 26.68 7.50 5.80
C ILE A 63 27.14 6.84 7.09
N GLU A 64 26.31 6.94 8.13
CA GLU A 64 26.49 6.22 9.39
C GLU A 64 25.25 5.35 9.66
N ILE A 65 25.48 4.06 9.96
CA ILE A 65 24.45 3.12 10.39
C ILE A 65 24.69 2.72 11.84
N ARG A 66 23.63 2.76 12.63
CA ARG A 66 23.62 2.44 14.06
C ARG A 66 22.65 1.30 14.34
N ASP A 67 23.11 0.30 15.06
CA ASP A 67 22.23 -0.73 15.64
C ASP A 67 21.48 -0.11 16.82
N VAL A 68 20.15 -0.15 16.77
CA VAL A 68 19.26 0.47 17.78
C VAL A 68 19.35 -0.28 19.11
N TRP A 69 19.47 -1.63 19.07
CA TRP A 69 19.52 -2.45 20.27
C TRP A 69 20.87 -2.40 20.95
N ALA A 70 21.94 -2.47 20.17
CA ALA A 70 23.31 -2.35 20.71
C ALA A 70 23.68 -0.89 21.07
N GLY A 71 22.91 0.10 20.61
CA GLY A 71 23.13 1.51 20.87
C GLY A 71 24.44 2.06 20.28
N LYS A 72 25.04 1.39 19.29
CA LYS A 72 26.35 1.71 18.72
C LYS A 72 26.32 1.85 17.20
N VAL A 73 27.26 2.62 16.66
CA VAL A 73 27.54 2.66 15.23
C VAL A 73 28.14 1.32 14.83
N VAL A 74 27.56 0.67 13.82
CA VAL A 74 28.00 -0.63 13.29
C VAL A 74 28.65 -0.50 11.93
N TRP A 75 28.42 0.60 11.22
CA TRP A 75 29.04 0.88 9.96
C TRP A 75 29.10 2.40 9.69
N ASN A 76 30.19 2.84 9.05
CA ASN A 76 30.37 4.19 8.56
C ASN A 76 31.12 4.10 7.23
N SER A 77 30.57 4.73 6.18
CA SER A 77 31.16 4.71 4.84
C SER A 77 32.47 5.49 4.74
N GLY A 78 32.79 6.33 5.74
CA GLY A 78 33.74 7.40 5.56
C GLY A 78 33.28 8.41 4.50
N LYS A 79 34.12 9.37 4.17
CA LYS A 79 33.87 10.34 3.10
C LYS A 79 34.05 9.67 1.74
N VAL A 80 32.94 9.41 1.03
CA VAL A 80 32.93 8.84 -0.32
C VAL A 80 32.78 9.97 -1.35
N LYS A 81 33.76 10.15 -2.23
CA LYS A 81 33.70 11.14 -3.33
C LYS A 81 32.71 10.65 -4.40
N SER A 82 31.49 11.14 -4.39
CA SER A 82 30.42 10.79 -5.33
C SER A 82 29.28 11.81 -5.27
N ALA A 83 28.67 12.06 -6.41
CA ALA A 83 27.44 12.83 -6.54
C ALA A 83 26.17 11.94 -6.42
N GLN A 84 26.34 10.62 -6.25
CA GLN A 84 25.21 9.71 -6.10
C GLN A 84 24.47 9.98 -4.79
N SER A 85 23.14 10.11 -4.86
CA SER A 85 22.27 10.33 -3.71
C SER A 85 21.04 9.42 -3.73
N GLN A 86 20.98 8.48 -4.68
CA GLN A 86 19.88 7.52 -4.80
C GLN A 86 20.43 6.11 -4.98
N LEU A 87 19.76 5.14 -4.34
CA LEU A 87 20.10 3.73 -4.40
C LEU A 87 21.60 3.46 -4.11
N VAL A 88 22.15 4.20 -3.13
CA VAL A 88 23.52 4.01 -2.66
C VAL A 88 23.59 2.68 -1.91
N SER A 89 24.42 1.77 -2.40
CA SER A 89 24.58 0.44 -1.82
C SER A 89 25.32 0.48 -0.50
N CYS A 90 24.85 -0.26 0.49
CA CYS A 90 25.54 -0.54 1.75
C CYS A 90 25.95 -2.02 1.84
N ALA A 91 26.24 -2.65 0.68
CA ALA A 91 26.53 -4.09 0.62
C ALA A 91 27.82 -4.51 1.37
N ASP A 92 28.72 -3.57 1.60
CA ASP A 92 29.95 -3.75 2.42
C ASP A 92 29.68 -3.60 3.92
N ALA A 93 28.52 -3.13 4.32
CA ALA A 93 28.11 -3.10 5.72
C ALA A 93 27.75 -4.52 6.19
N VAL A 94 28.44 -5.02 7.19
CA VAL A 94 28.11 -6.30 7.83
C VAL A 94 26.94 -6.07 8.79
N LEU A 95 25.73 -6.19 8.28
CA LEU A 95 24.50 -5.98 9.03
C LEU A 95 23.87 -7.36 9.38
N GLU A 96 23.54 -7.53 10.66
CA GLU A 96 22.89 -8.74 11.14
C GLU A 96 21.42 -8.79 10.75
N LYS A 97 20.90 -9.98 10.47
CA LYS A 97 19.46 -10.20 10.27
C LYS A 97 18.71 -10.13 11.61
N ASP A 98 17.41 -9.87 11.47
CA ASP A 98 16.47 -9.73 12.60
C ASP A 98 16.86 -8.61 13.57
N ARG A 99 17.35 -7.50 12.99
CA ARG A 99 17.80 -6.30 13.66
C ARG A 99 17.12 -5.04 13.13
N HIS A 100 17.06 -4.06 14.00
CA HIS A 100 16.58 -2.70 13.70
C HIS A 100 17.73 -1.70 13.72
N TYR A 101 17.80 -0.86 12.70
CA TYR A 101 18.87 0.11 12.47
C TYR A 101 18.30 1.50 12.27
N THR A 102 19.08 2.51 12.69
CA THR A 102 18.90 3.89 12.23
C THR A 102 20.11 4.28 11.37
N TRP A 103 19.89 5.17 10.45
CA TRP A 103 20.96 5.70 9.63
C TRP A 103 20.79 7.18 9.39
N ARG A 104 21.92 7.88 9.13
CA ARG A 104 21.96 9.27 8.80
C ARG A 104 23.05 9.53 7.75
N VAL A 105 23.00 10.67 7.06
CA VAL A 105 23.95 11.04 6.03
C VAL A 105 24.30 12.53 6.17
N ARG A 106 25.54 12.87 5.81
CA ARG A 106 25.97 14.24 5.51
C ARG A 106 26.64 14.28 4.15
N VAL A 107 26.64 15.45 3.53
CA VAL A 107 27.14 15.64 2.17
C VAL A 107 28.12 16.78 2.14
N TRP A 108 29.00 16.87 1.12
CA TRP A 108 29.93 17.95 0.86
C TRP A 108 29.56 18.69 -0.41
N ASP A 109 29.72 19.99 -0.39
CA ASP A 109 29.58 20.88 -1.54
C ASP A 109 30.85 20.95 -2.42
N GLU A 110 30.86 21.83 -3.40
CA GLU A 110 32.00 22.06 -4.30
C GLU A 110 33.18 22.71 -3.61
N ALA A 111 32.97 23.38 -2.47
CA ALA A 111 34.03 23.96 -1.63
C ALA A 111 34.61 22.95 -0.62
N ASP A 112 34.21 21.68 -0.72
CA ASP A 112 34.57 20.60 0.20
C ASP A 112 34.07 20.85 1.65
N THR A 113 33.02 21.66 1.81
CA THR A 113 32.40 21.97 3.10
C THR A 113 31.30 20.95 3.41
N PRO A 114 31.32 20.31 4.59
CA PRO A 114 30.28 19.34 4.96
C PRO A 114 28.98 20.03 5.40
N SER A 115 27.84 19.45 5.04
CA SER A 115 26.55 19.78 5.66
C SER A 115 26.51 19.33 7.12
N ALA A 116 25.50 19.77 7.87
CA ALA A 116 25.09 19.08 9.07
C ALA A 116 24.65 17.62 8.74
N TRP A 117 24.72 16.73 9.73
CA TRP A 117 24.09 15.42 9.62
C TRP A 117 22.57 15.57 9.46
N SER A 118 21.99 14.73 8.62
CA SER A 118 20.54 14.62 8.54
C SER A 118 19.91 14.16 9.86
N ALA A 119 18.63 14.40 10.05
CA ALA A 119 17.85 13.61 11.01
C ALA A 119 17.97 12.11 10.67
N PRO A 120 17.95 11.22 11.67
CA PRO A 120 18.02 9.78 11.41
C PRO A 120 16.73 9.26 10.74
N SER A 121 16.86 8.22 9.93
CA SER A 121 15.77 7.42 9.39
C SER A 121 15.97 5.95 9.75
N ASP A 122 14.90 5.15 9.68
CA ASP A 122 14.85 3.79 10.17
C ASP A 122 14.83 2.75 9.05
N PHE A 123 15.43 1.60 9.28
CA PHE A 123 15.14 0.38 8.56
C PHE A 123 15.36 -0.86 9.44
N SER A 124 14.77 -1.98 9.04
CA SER A 124 14.99 -3.29 9.65
C SER A 124 15.42 -4.30 8.62
N ILE A 125 16.31 -5.19 8.96
CA ILE A 125 16.62 -6.39 8.18
C ILE A 125 15.98 -7.56 8.91
N LEU A 126 14.87 -8.10 8.35
CA LEU A 126 14.12 -9.17 9.01
C LEU A 126 13.94 -10.36 8.10
N THR A 127 14.11 -11.56 8.67
CA THR A 127 13.62 -12.79 8.06
C THR A 127 12.09 -12.81 8.13
N SER A 128 11.45 -13.54 7.21
CA SER A 128 9.99 -13.67 7.23
C SER A 128 9.50 -14.39 8.47
N GLU A 129 10.29 -15.30 9.00
CA GLU A 129 10.04 -16.03 10.23
C GLU A 129 10.01 -15.08 11.43
N ALA A 130 10.99 -14.18 11.55
CA ALA A 130 11.03 -13.19 12.62
C ALA A 130 9.91 -12.15 12.48
N ALA A 131 9.63 -11.68 11.22
CA ALA A 131 8.56 -10.71 10.96
C ALA A 131 7.19 -11.23 11.40
N PHE A 132 6.95 -12.55 11.33
CA PHE A 132 5.67 -13.17 11.65
C PHE A 132 5.75 -14.27 12.74
N ALA A 133 6.77 -14.22 13.59
CA ALA A 133 6.93 -15.19 14.67
C ALA A 133 5.66 -15.30 15.54
N GLY A 134 5.19 -16.53 15.76
CA GLY A 134 4.02 -16.84 16.57
C GLY A 134 2.66 -16.52 15.95
N SER A 135 2.61 -16.00 14.72
CA SER A 135 1.34 -15.68 14.03
C SER A 135 0.87 -16.82 13.14
N GLU A 136 -0.44 -16.92 12.99
CA GLU A 136 -1.11 -17.89 12.12
C GLU A 136 -1.77 -17.18 10.92
N TRP A 137 -1.93 -17.89 9.82
CA TRP A 137 -2.79 -17.46 8.72
C TRP A 137 -4.24 -17.64 9.12
N ILE A 138 -5.07 -16.61 8.98
CA ILE A 138 -6.48 -16.61 9.39
C ILE A 138 -7.38 -16.11 8.27
N GLY A 139 -8.60 -16.60 8.23
CA GLY A 139 -9.63 -16.21 7.27
C GLY A 139 -11.00 -16.74 7.66
N ALA A 140 -11.95 -16.69 6.73
CA ALA A 140 -13.33 -17.16 6.97
C ALA A 140 -13.56 -18.63 6.58
N ILE A 141 -12.81 -19.16 5.62
CA ILE A 141 -12.98 -20.52 5.09
C ILE A 141 -11.67 -21.01 4.48
N THR A 142 -11.32 -22.28 4.68
CA THR A 142 -10.12 -22.88 4.08
C THR A 142 -10.30 -23.04 2.56
N ARG A 143 -9.19 -23.14 1.83
CA ARG A 143 -9.21 -23.43 0.39
C ARG A 143 -9.94 -24.75 0.08
N LYS A 144 -9.71 -25.78 0.90
CA LYS A 144 -10.31 -27.10 0.76
C LYS A 144 -11.84 -27.04 0.95
N ASP A 145 -12.30 -26.45 2.04
CA ASP A 145 -13.72 -26.35 2.34
C ASP A 145 -14.45 -25.45 1.33
N ALA A 146 -13.78 -24.43 0.82
CA ALA A 146 -14.26 -23.56 -0.24
C ALA A 146 -14.35 -24.25 -1.61
N ARG A 147 -13.79 -25.44 -1.78
CA ARG A 147 -13.77 -26.19 -3.05
C ARG A 147 -13.17 -25.39 -4.20
N ILE A 148 -12.11 -24.61 -3.93
CA ILE A 148 -11.43 -23.82 -4.96
C ILE A 148 -10.68 -24.78 -5.89
N PRO A 149 -10.93 -24.72 -7.23
CA PRO A 149 -10.35 -25.66 -8.17
C PRO A 149 -8.82 -25.66 -8.18
N GLU A 150 -8.24 -26.82 -8.39
CA GLU A 150 -6.83 -26.91 -8.76
C GLU A 150 -6.62 -26.44 -10.19
N GLY A 151 -5.38 -26.03 -10.54
CA GLY A 151 -5.10 -25.48 -11.87
C GLY A 151 -5.78 -24.14 -12.15
N ARG A 152 -5.94 -23.35 -11.23
CA ARG A 152 -6.64 -22.09 -10.90
C ARG A 152 -6.75 -21.01 -11.98
N LYS A 153 -6.04 -21.13 -13.10
CA LYS A 153 -6.02 -20.12 -14.18
C LYS A 153 -6.91 -20.56 -15.31
N TYR A 154 -7.93 -19.77 -15.58
CA TYR A 154 -8.80 -19.98 -16.73
C TYR A 154 -8.87 -18.68 -17.52
N HIS A 155 -8.47 -18.74 -18.80
CA HIS A 155 -8.49 -17.62 -19.73
C HIS A 155 -9.56 -17.83 -20.80
N GLY A 156 -10.27 -16.79 -21.19
CA GLY A 156 -11.07 -16.67 -22.39
C GLY A 156 -11.86 -17.93 -22.78
N SER A 157 -11.31 -18.71 -23.68
CA SER A 157 -11.97 -19.93 -24.19
C SER A 157 -12.08 -21.06 -23.16
N GLU A 158 -11.11 -21.17 -22.24
CA GLU A 158 -11.13 -22.22 -21.21
C GLU A 158 -12.30 -22.03 -20.22
N LEU A 159 -12.65 -20.78 -19.91
CA LEU A 159 -13.81 -20.47 -19.06
C LEU A 159 -15.16 -20.91 -19.68
N LYS A 160 -15.19 -21.21 -20.98
CA LYS A 160 -16.40 -21.68 -21.66
C LYS A 160 -16.60 -23.19 -21.56
N LYS A 161 -15.57 -23.94 -21.19
CA LYS A 161 -15.61 -25.39 -21.07
C LYS A 161 -16.58 -25.79 -19.95
N PRO A 162 -17.41 -26.83 -20.13
CA PRO A 162 -18.39 -27.28 -19.13
C PRO A 162 -17.78 -27.60 -17.78
N GLU A 163 -16.63 -28.28 -17.77
CA GLU A 163 -15.91 -28.65 -16.54
C GLU A 163 -15.41 -27.45 -15.76
N ALA A 164 -14.90 -26.42 -16.43
CA ALA A 164 -14.46 -25.18 -15.77
C ALA A 164 -15.64 -24.43 -15.14
N LYS A 165 -16.75 -24.34 -15.87
CA LYS A 165 -17.99 -23.73 -15.35
C LYS A 165 -18.53 -24.47 -14.12
N ALA A 166 -18.57 -25.81 -14.18
CA ALA A 166 -19.01 -26.62 -13.06
C ALA A 166 -18.11 -26.46 -11.83
N ALA A 167 -16.78 -26.50 -12.01
CA ALA A 167 -15.81 -26.32 -10.95
C ALA A 167 -15.96 -24.95 -10.26
N TRP A 168 -16.09 -23.86 -11.03
CA TRP A 168 -16.29 -22.52 -10.47
C TRP A 168 -17.67 -22.30 -9.86
N ALA A 169 -18.69 -22.95 -10.36
CA ALA A 169 -20.04 -22.94 -9.76
C ALA A 169 -20.08 -23.65 -8.40
N ALA A 170 -19.22 -24.66 -8.21
CA ALA A 170 -19.12 -25.41 -6.97
C ALA A 170 -18.35 -24.68 -5.85
N VAL A 171 -17.63 -23.59 -6.17
CA VAL A 171 -16.89 -22.82 -5.17
C VAL A 171 -17.86 -22.17 -4.18
N ASP A 172 -17.60 -22.38 -2.88
CA ASP A 172 -18.40 -21.80 -1.82
C ASP A 172 -18.44 -20.28 -1.92
N THR A 173 -19.61 -19.69 -1.76
CA THR A 173 -19.80 -18.24 -1.84
C THR A 173 -19.05 -17.47 -0.75
N LEU A 174 -18.81 -18.10 0.40
CA LEU A 174 -18.05 -17.52 1.50
C LEU A 174 -16.61 -17.16 1.07
N ALA A 175 -15.99 -18.00 0.22
CA ALA A 175 -14.66 -17.73 -0.33
C ALA A 175 -14.59 -16.47 -1.21
N LYS A 176 -15.72 -15.91 -1.61
CA LYS A 176 -15.81 -14.73 -2.49
C LYS A 176 -16.16 -13.45 -1.73
N LYS A 177 -16.43 -13.55 -0.43
CA LYS A 177 -16.85 -12.42 0.40
C LYS A 177 -15.65 -11.59 0.84
N SER A 178 -15.85 -10.28 0.90
CA SER A 178 -15.03 -9.41 1.69
C SER A 178 -15.44 -9.48 3.14
N ILE A 179 -14.46 -9.51 4.01
CA ILE A 179 -14.66 -9.70 5.45
C ILE A 179 -14.00 -8.59 6.25
N TYR A 180 -14.58 -8.29 7.38
CA TYR A 180 -13.93 -7.61 8.48
C TYR A 180 -13.26 -8.65 9.36
N LEU A 181 -12.04 -8.36 9.79
CA LEU A 181 -11.29 -9.12 10.78
C LEU A 181 -10.94 -8.18 11.93
N ARG A 182 -11.14 -8.60 13.18
CA ARG A 182 -10.83 -7.75 14.33
C ARG A 182 -10.27 -8.51 15.52
N ARG A 183 -9.55 -7.77 16.35
CA ARG A 183 -9.08 -8.19 17.65
C ARG A 183 -8.94 -7.00 18.59
N GLU A 184 -9.40 -7.15 19.83
CA GLU A 184 -9.09 -6.21 20.92
C GLU A 184 -7.85 -6.65 21.68
N PHE A 185 -7.10 -5.70 22.21
CA PHE A 185 -5.93 -5.95 23.03
C PHE A 185 -5.71 -4.83 24.04
N HIS A 186 -4.88 -5.11 25.06
CA HIS A 186 -4.61 -4.16 26.13
C HIS A 186 -3.12 -3.91 26.26
N VAL A 187 -2.68 -2.67 26.28
CA VAL A 187 -1.30 -2.23 26.47
C VAL A 187 -1.12 -1.70 27.88
N ALA A 188 -0.37 -2.42 28.70
CA ALA A 188 -0.24 -2.11 30.12
C ALA A 188 0.72 -0.96 30.44
N LYS A 189 1.74 -0.73 29.60
CA LYS A 189 2.85 0.17 29.87
C LYS A 189 2.93 1.32 28.88
N LYS A 190 3.82 2.27 29.12
CA LYS A 190 4.08 3.38 28.20
C LYS A 190 4.84 2.90 26.98
N VAL A 191 4.27 3.15 25.81
CA VAL A 191 4.81 2.74 24.53
C VAL A 191 6.01 3.61 24.17
N LYS A 192 7.13 2.98 23.80
CA LYS A 192 8.29 3.61 23.22
C LYS A 192 8.16 3.66 21.70
N ASP A 193 7.90 2.51 21.07
CA ASP A 193 7.61 2.37 19.66
C ASP A 193 6.75 1.12 19.39
N ALA A 194 6.05 1.11 18.26
CA ALA A 194 5.26 -0.04 17.84
C ALA A 194 5.32 -0.22 16.32
N THR A 195 5.51 -1.47 15.89
CA THR A 195 5.61 -1.84 14.47
C THR A 195 4.65 -2.98 14.14
N ALA A 196 3.84 -2.79 13.09
CA ALA A 196 2.94 -3.81 12.57
C ALA A 196 3.43 -4.37 11.24
N TYR A 197 3.37 -5.69 11.09
CA TYR A 197 3.65 -6.46 9.88
C TYR A 197 2.34 -7.08 9.42
N VAL A 198 1.93 -6.77 8.18
CA VAL A 198 0.62 -7.16 7.65
C VAL A 198 0.76 -7.79 6.28
N CYS A 199 0.30 -9.03 6.14
CA CYS A 199 0.20 -9.72 4.86
C CYS A 199 -1.25 -10.11 4.59
N GLY A 200 -1.91 -9.41 3.66
CA GLY A 200 -3.22 -9.79 3.14
C GLY A 200 -3.07 -10.57 1.84
N LEU A 201 -3.61 -11.77 1.79
CA LEU A 201 -3.81 -12.51 0.55
C LEU A 201 -5.16 -12.08 -0.03
N GLY A 202 -5.12 -11.08 -0.86
CA GLY A 202 -6.17 -10.19 -1.30
C GLY A 202 -5.77 -8.74 -1.03
N PHE A 203 -6.65 -7.77 -1.28
CA PHE A 203 -6.40 -6.39 -0.87
C PHE A 203 -6.98 -6.15 0.52
N TYR A 204 -6.23 -5.40 1.34
CA TYR A 204 -6.68 -5.06 2.69
C TYR A 204 -6.59 -3.56 2.97
N GLU A 205 -7.40 -3.13 3.92
CA GLU A 205 -7.27 -1.88 4.62
C GLU A 205 -7.11 -2.18 6.11
N PHE A 206 -6.01 -1.73 6.70
CA PHE A 206 -5.69 -1.91 8.10
C PHE A 206 -6.05 -0.66 8.90
N SER A 207 -6.71 -0.83 10.03
CA SER A 207 -7.04 0.23 10.97
C SER A 207 -6.64 -0.12 12.40
N LEU A 208 -6.30 0.89 13.17
CA LEU A 208 -6.01 0.80 14.60
C LEU A 208 -6.81 1.87 15.34
N ASN A 209 -7.61 1.45 16.31
CA ASN A 209 -8.48 2.33 17.09
C ASN A 209 -9.42 3.21 16.25
N GLY A 210 -9.95 2.67 15.16
CA GLY A 210 -10.87 3.35 14.26
C GLY A 210 -10.21 4.15 13.12
N GLU A 211 -8.90 4.34 13.15
CA GLU A 211 -8.16 5.13 12.16
C GLU A 211 -7.42 4.23 11.17
N LYS A 212 -7.47 4.55 9.86
CA LYS A 212 -6.69 3.86 8.83
C LYS A 212 -5.20 4.03 9.10
N VAL A 213 -4.45 2.95 8.98
CA VAL A 213 -2.98 2.94 9.13
C VAL A 213 -2.33 3.08 7.77
N GLY A 214 -1.50 4.12 7.63
CA GLY A 214 -0.80 4.43 6.37
C GLY A 214 -1.72 5.05 5.32
N ASP A 215 -1.13 5.32 4.16
CA ASP A 215 -1.76 6.01 3.02
C ASP A 215 -1.81 5.15 1.75
N SER A 216 -1.55 3.86 1.92
CA SER A 216 -1.56 2.91 0.81
C SER A 216 -2.99 2.52 0.43
N GLU A 217 -3.23 2.46 -0.89
CA GLU A 217 -4.42 1.89 -1.47
C GLU A 217 -4.09 0.52 -2.08
N PHE A 218 -5.05 -0.41 -2.11
CA PHE A 218 -4.90 -1.74 -2.70
C PHE A 218 -3.67 -2.52 -2.17
N ALA A 219 -3.37 -2.41 -0.89
CA ALA A 219 -2.26 -3.13 -0.26
C ALA A 219 -2.58 -4.63 -0.06
N PRO A 220 -1.58 -5.53 -0.16
CA PRO A 220 -0.25 -5.34 -0.71
C PRO A 220 -0.27 -5.30 -2.24
N LEU A 221 0.87 -4.96 -2.86
CA LEU A 221 0.99 -5.07 -4.31
C LEU A 221 0.83 -6.52 -4.78
N TRP A 222 0.36 -6.66 -6.01
CA TRP A 222 0.24 -7.96 -6.68
C TRP A 222 1.60 -8.64 -6.87
N SER A 223 1.62 -9.97 -6.77
CA SER A 223 2.79 -10.81 -7.00
C SER A 223 2.41 -12.13 -7.68
N ASP A 224 3.39 -12.93 -8.08
CA ASP A 224 3.17 -14.35 -8.38
C ASP A 224 3.05 -15.11 -7.05
N TYR A 225 1.82 -15.30 -6.59
CA TYR A 225 1.52 -15.89 -5.27
C TYR A 225 2.00 -17.34 -5.09
N ASP A 226 2.37 -18.03 -6.17
CA ASP A 226 3.03 -19.34 -6.08
C ASP A 226 4.54 -19.22 -5.79
N LYS A 227 5.13 -18.02 -5.98
CA LYS A 227 6.57 -17.77 -5.75
C LYS A 227 6.83 -16.81 -4.60
N SER A 228 6.06 -15.73 -4.52
CA SER A 228 6.25 -14.69 -3.51
C SER A 228 4.92 -14.12 -3.06
N VAL A 229 4.81 -13.81 -1.78
CA VAL A 229 3.72 -13.02 -1.21
C VAL A 229 4.32 -11.84 -0.45
N TYR A 230 3.74 -10.65 -0.67
CA TYR A 230 4.27 -9.44 -0.07
C TYR A 230 3.57 -9.11 1.24
N TYR A 231 4.36 -8.58 2.20
CA TYR A 231 3.84 -7.96 3.39
C TYR A 231 4.29 -6.51 3.51
N ASN A 232 3.49 -5.72 4.21
CA ASN A 232 3.79 -4.33 4.49
C ASN A 232 4.20 -4.16 5.96
N THR A 233 5.07 -3.19 6.20
CA THR A 233 5.49 -2.78 7.54
C THR A 233 4.96 -1.38 7.81
N TYR A 234 4.37 -1.19 9.00
CA TYR A 234 3.81 0.09 9.43
C TYR A 234 4.39 0.50 10.77
N ASP A 235 4.79 1.76 10.90
CA ASP A 235 4.99 2.39 12.19
C ASP A 235 3.61 2.79 12.74
N VAL A 236 3.23 2.20 13.85
CA VAL A 236 1.95 2.46 14.51
C VAL A 236 2.13 3.07 15.90
N THR A 237 3.31 3.58 16.19
CA THR A 237 3.70 4.12 17.49
C THR A 237 2.72 5.18 17.99
N SER A 238 2.31 6.11 17.14
CA SER A 238 1.39 7.19 17.50
C SER A 238 -0.06 6.76 17.68
N GLN A 239 -0.45 5.60 17.11
CA GLN A 239 -1.83 5.10 17.13
C GLN A 239 -2.08 4.09 18.26
N VAL A 240 -1.03 3.41 18.74
CA VAL A 240 -1.13 2.51 19.90
C VAL A 240 -1.24 3.31 21.17
N LYS A 241 -2.29 3.07 21.95
CA LYS A 241 -2.57 3.77 23.22
C LYS A 241 -2.27 2.87 24.41
N LYS A 242 -1.77 3.45 25.52
CA LYS A 242 -1.79 2.75 26.79
C LYS A 242 -3.25 2.46 27.17
N GLY A 243 -3.54 1.25 27.62
CA GLY A 243 -4.89 0.78 27.88
C GLY A 243 -5.47 -0.01 26.71
N SER A 244 -6.73 0.17 26.48
CA SER A 244 -7.52 -0.62 25.52
C SER A 244 -7.35 -0.14 24.09
N ASN A 245 -7.17 -1.09 23.18
CA ASN A 245 -6.97 -0.88 21.76
C ASN A 245 -7.75 -1.91 20.94
N ALA A 246 -8.01 -1.60 19.66
CA ALA A 246 -8.60 -2.54 18.72
C ALA A 246 -7.91 -2.47 17.35
N ILE A 247 -7.66 -3.63 16.78
CA ILE A 247 -7.21 -3.82 15.40
C ILE A 247 -8.43 -4.14 14.55
N GLY A 248 -8.53 -3.52 13.38
CA GLY A 248 -9.51 -3.85 12.35
C GLY A 248 -8.84 -4.00 10.98
N VAL A 249 -9.21 -5.05 10.23
CA VAL A 249 -8.76 -5.25 8.86
C VAL A 249 -9.96 -5.56 7.97
N LEU A 250 -10.23 -4.67 7.01
CA LEU A 250 -11.11 -4.99 5.88
C LEU A 250 -10.28 -5.74 4.85
N LEU A 251 -10.70 -6.94 4.46
CA LEU A 251 -9.98 -7.80 3.53
C LEU A 251 -10.88 -8.23 2.38
N GLY A 252 -10.48 -7.93 1.15
CA GLY A 252 -11.17 -8.27 -0.09
C GLY A 252 -10.38 -9.25 -0.96
N ASN A 253 -10.92 -9.55 -2.14
CA ASN A 253 -10.38 -10.57 -3.04
C ASN A 253 -9.04 -10.18 -3.72
N GLY A 254 -8.88 -8.92 -4.13
CA GLY A 254 -7.70 -8.45 -4.84
C GLY A 254 -7.35 -9.31 -6.07
N PHE A 255 -6.05 -9.44 -6.35
CA PHE A 255 -5.52 -10.36 -7.37
C PHE A 255 -5.38 -11.80 -6.87
N TYR A 256 -5.47 -12.04 -5.57
CA TYR A 256 -5.37 -13.37 -5.00
C TYR A 256 -6.56 -14.25 -5.36
N ASN A 257 -7.75 -13.66 -5.47
CA ASN A 257 -8.99 -14.35 -5.77
C ASN A 257 -9.84 -13.59 -6.82
N VAL A 258 -9.42 -13.63 -8.08
CA VAL A 258 -10.19 -13.06 -9.20
C VAL A 258 -11.33 -13.99 -9.55
N GLN A 259 -12.43 -13.85 -8.85
CA GLN A 259 -13.57 -14.78 -8.87
C GLN A 259 -14.45 -14.73 -10.14
N GLY A 260 -14.18 -13.77 -11.05
CA GLY A 260 -15.00 -13.59 -12.25
C GLY A 260 -16.34 -12.91 -11.95
N GLY A 261 -17.42 -13.43 -12.55
CA GLY A 261 -18.76 -12.85 -12.45
C GLY A 261 -19.05 -11.83 -13.52
N ARG A 262 -18.46 -10.62 -13.44
CA ARG A 262 -18.61 -9.54 -14.41
C ARG A 262 -17.56 -9.59 -15.50
N TYR A 263 -16.31 -9.75 -15.09
CA TYR A 263 -15.17 -9.83 -16.00
C TYR A 263 -15.06 -11.23 -16.61
N ARG A 264 -14.75 -11.31 -17.92
CA ARG A 264 -14.85 -12.54 -18.70
C ARG A 264 -13.55 -13.05 -19.32
N LYS A 265 -12.45 -12.30 -19.18
CA LYS A 265 -11.17 -12.68 -19.81
C LYS A 265 -10.32 -13.57 -18.93
N LEU A 266 -10.42 -13.42 -17.62
CA LEU A 266 -9.61 -14.12 -16.64
C LEU A 266 -10.42 -14.49 -15.40
N GLN A 267 -10.21 -15.70 -14.93
CA GLN A 267 -10.65 -16.16 -13.61
C GLN A 267 -9.50 -16.95 -12.98
N ILE A 268 -9.09 -16.57 -11.79
CA ILE A 268 -7.95 -17.17 -11.10
C ILE A 268 -8.20 -17.09 -9.60
N SER A 269 -7.87 -18.16 -8.86
CA SER A 269 -7.89 -18.14 -7.42
C SER A 269 -6.74 -18.95 -6.84
N PHE A 270 -6.04 -18.37 -5.89
CA PHE A 270 -5.00 -19.03 -5.09
C PHE A 270 -5.56 -19.48 -3.72
N GLY A 271 -6.72 -18.98 -3.33
CA GLY A 271 -7.40 -19.26 -2.07
C GLY A 271 -8.46 -18.23 -1.77
N ALA A 272 -9.19 -18.42 -0.67
CA ALA A 272 -10.05 -17.40 -0.10
C ALA A 272 -9.19 -16.26 0.51
N PRO A 273 -9.75 -15.05 0.67
CA PRO A 273 -9.05 -13.95 1.35
C PRO A 273 -8.53 -14.38 2.72
N THR A 274 -7.24 -14.16 2.96
CA THR A 274 -6.51 -14.67 4.13
C THR A 274 -5.57 -13.60 4.66
N LEU A 275 -5.45 -13.48 5.98
CA LEU A 275 -4.61 -12.50 6.68
C LEU A 275 -3.53 -13.20 7.50
N ARG A 276 -2.33 -12.62 7.54
CA ARG A 276 -1.33 -12.86 8.56
C ARG A 276 -0.88 -11.54 9.15
N PHE A 277 -0.86 -11.46 10.47
CA PHE A 277 -0.63 -10.22 11.19
C PHE A 277 0.29 -10.44 12.38
N ARG A 278 1.22 -9.51 12.59
CA ARG A 278 1.99 -9.40 13.83
C ARG A 278 2.27 -7.94 14.12
N MET A 279 2.10 -7.53 15.38
CA MET A 279 2.51 -6.22 15.86
C MET A 279 3.40 -6.40 17.08
N VAL A 280 4.51 -5.70 17.12
CA VAL A 280 5.43 -5.62 18.25
C VAL A 280 5.28 -4.25 18.88
N VAL A 281 5.04 -4.22 20.19
CA VAL A 281 4.97 -3.00 20.99
C VAL A 281 6.14 -3.02 21.96
N ASN A 282 7.07 -2.08 21.80
CA ASN A 282 8.21 -1.91 22.70
C ASN A 282 7.89 -0.83 23.73
N TYR A 283 8.25 -1.07 24.98
CA TYR A 283 7.98 -0.20 26.12
C TYR A 283 9.20 0.62 26.51
N GLU A 284 8.98 1.73 27.20
CA GLU A 284 10.08 2.58 27.71
C GLU A 284 10.97 1.86 28.72
N ASP A 285 10.47 0.85 29.40
CA ASP A 285 11.22 0.05 30.37
C ASP A 285 12.10 -1.05 29.73
N GLY A 286 12.15 -1.11 28.38
CA GLY A 286 12.95 -2.08 27.63
C GLY A 286 12.26 -3.43 27.42
N THR A 287 11.06 -3.66 27.96
CA THR A 287 10.26 -4.87 27.69
C THR A 287 9.43 -4.70 26.40
N SER A 288 8.92 -5.80 25.86
CA SER A 288 8.07 -5.78 24.68
C SER A 288 6.90 -6.74 24.82
N GLU A 289 5.85 -6.47 24.06
CA GLU A 289 4.67 -7.29 23.89
C GLU A 289 4.40 -7.54 22.41
N THR A 290 3.82 -8.68 22.08
CA THR A 290 3.53 -9.05 20.71
C THR A 290 2.06 -9.44 20.56
N ILE A 291 1.39 -8.83 19.58
CA ILE A 291 0.01 -9.13 19.19
C ILE A 291 0.07 -9.81 17.82
N VAL A 292 -0.53 -11.00 17.70
CA VAL A 292 -0.45 -11.83 16.48
C VAL A 292 -1.82 -12.24 15.97
N SER A 293 -1.91 -12.61 14.69
CA SER A 293 -3.09 -13.30 14.17
C SER A 293 -3.17 -14.73 14.69
N GLY A 294 -4.34 -15.16 15.10
CA GLY A 294 -4.62 -16.46 15.67
C GLY A 294 -6.10 -16.62 16.01
N LYS A 295 -6.42 -17.68 16.77
CA LYS A 295 -7.80 -18.09 17.10
C LYS A 295 -8.61 -17.08 17.92
N ASP A 296 -7.97 -16.10 18.52
CA ASP A 296 -8.58 -15.02 19.29
C ASP A 296 -9.07 -13.84 18.43
N TRP A 297 -8.91 -13.94 17.12
CA TRP A 297 -9.53 -13.03 16.18
C TRP A 297 -10.93 -13.49 15.79
N LYS A 298 -11.75 -12.51 15.39
CA LYS A 298 -13.09 -12.75 14.85
C LYS A 298 -13.24 -12.10 13.49
N TYR A 299 -14.20 -12.62 12.70
CA TYR A 299 -14.58 -12.02 11.43
C TYR A 299 -16.10 -11.85 11.32
N ASP A 300 -16.52 -10.92 10.47
CA ASP A 300 -17.87 -10.80 9.96
C ASP A 300 -17.86 -10.24 8.53
N PHE A 301 -19.01 -10.26 7.88
CA PHE A 301 -19.13 -9.80 6.51
C PHE A 301 -19.06 -8.27 6.43
N SER A 302 -18.28 -7.78 5.50
CA SER A 302 -18.20 -6.35 5.21
C SER A 302 -19.36 -5.88 4.34
N PRO A 303 -19.59 -4.56 4.24
CA PRO A 303 -20.58 -3.98 3.31
C PRO A 303 -20.24 -4.22 1.83
N VAL A 304 -19.03 -4.64 1.49
CA VAL A 304 -18.60 -4.97 0.12
C VAL A 304 -19.18 -6.33 -0.28
N LEU A 305 -20.28 -6.32 -1.02
CA LEU A 305 -21.01 -7.52 -1.43
C LEU A 305 -20.36 -8.26 -2.59
N PHE A 306 -19.73 -7.52 -3.46
CA PHE A 306 -18.97 -8.01 -4.61
C PHE A 306 -17.71 -7.16 -4.78
N ASN A 307 -16.59 -7.78 -5.06
CA ASN A 307 -15.38 -7.10 -5.51
C ASN A 307 -14.61 -8.01 -6.45
N CYS A 308 -14.13 -7.44 -7.53
CA CYS A 308 -13.27 -8.12 -8.48
C CYS A 308 -12.39 -7.05 -9.15
N ILE A 309 -11.08 -7.28 -9.18
CA ILE A 309 -10.11 -6.31 -9.68
C ILE A 309 -10.43 -5.77 -11.08
N TYR A 310 -11.11 -6.57 -11.91
CA TYR A 310 -11.52 -6.17 -13.27
C TYR A 310 -13.02 -5.96 -13.41
N GLY A 311 -13.81 -6.17 -12.37
CA GLY A 311 -15.28 -6.14 -12.42
C GLY A 311 -15.91 -4.98 -11.65
N GLY A 312 -15.13 -4.30 -10.83
CA GLY A 312 -15.60 -3.24 -9.93
C GLY A 312 -16.09 -3.78 -8.59
N GLU A 313 -17.00 -3.05 -7.95
CA GLU A 313 -17.43 -3.31 -6.58
C GLU A 313 -18.92 -3.03 -6.38
N ASP A 314 -19.58 -3.81 -5.53
CA ASP A 314 -20.88 -3.48 -4.96
C ASP A 314 -20.75 -3.22 -3.48
N TYR A 315 -21.20 -2.08 -3.03
CA TYR A 315 -21.17 -1.66 -1.64
C TYR A 315 -22.60 -1.39 -1.13
N ASP A 316 -22.96 -1.99 -0.01
CA ASP A 316 -24.25 -1.75 0.64
C ASP A 316 -24.04 -1.06 1.99
N ALA A 317 -24.16 0.27 2.01
CA ALA A 317 -23.97 1.07 3.22
C ALA A 317 -24.94 0.76 4.36
N ARG A 318 -26.04 0.03 4.09
CA ARG A 318 -26.98 -0.43 5.14
C ARG A 318 -26.38 -1.51 6.02
N ARG A 319 -25.27 -2.14 5.57
CA ARG A 319 -24.55 -3.21 6.27
C ARG A 319 -23.33 -2.72 7.02
N GLU A 320 -23.07 -1.42 7.01
CA GLU A 320 -21.99 -0.86 7.80
C GLU A 320 -22.19 -1.09 9.29
N GLN A 321 -21.15 -1.55 9.94
CA GLN A 321 -21.09 -1.77 11.38
C GLN A 321 -20.25 -0.67 12.01
N LYS A 322 -20.87 0.45 12.38
CA LYS A 322 -20.16 1.62 12.92
C LYS A 322 -19.35 1.26 14.16
N GLY A 323 -18.07 1.63 14.16
CA GLY A 323 -17.16 1.38 15.28
C GLY A 323 -16.63 -0.07 15.35
N TRP A 324 -16.82 -0.89 14.31
CA TRP A 324 -16.38 -2.29 14.28
C TRP A 324 -14.87 -2.47 14.54
N ASN A 325 -14.08 -1.47 14.24
CA ASN A 325 -12.62 -1.41 14.42
C ASN A 325 -12.18 -0.60 15.64
N MET A 326 -13.11 -0.36 16.57
CA MET A 326 -12.86 0.33 17.85
C MET A 326 -13.00 -0.63 19.03
N PHE A 327 -12.32 -0.31 20.14
CA PHE A 327 -12.47 -1.04 21.39
C PHE A 327 -13.89 -0.92 21.94
N GLY A 328 -14.40 -2.00 22.53
CA GLY A 328 -15.73 -2.06 23.13
C GLY A 328 -16.87 -2.29 22.15
N PHE A 329 -16.55 -2.58 20.88
CA PHE A 329 -17.56 -2.96 19.90
C PHE A 329 -18.23 -4.30 20.28
N LYS A 330 -19.54 -4.37 20.14
CA LYS A 330 -20.32 -5.59 20.44
C LYS A 330 -20.19 -6.60 19.30
N GLU A 331 -19.35 -7.61 19.49
CA GLU A 331 -19.01 -8.64 18.49
C GLU A 331 -19.61 -10.03 18.79
N GLN A 332 -20.72 -10.08 19.56
CA GLN A 332 -21.31 -11.36 19.96
C GLN A 332 -21.78 -12.23 18.79
N ASP A 333 -22.20 -11.60 17.67
CA ASP A 333 -22.67 -12.28 16.46
C ASP A 333 -21.55 -12.52 15.43
N TRP A 334 -20.32 -12.11 15.75
CA TRP A 334 -19.19 -12.34 14.89
C TRP A 334 -18.68 -13.77 14.98
N HIS A 335 -18.17 -14.27 13.89
CA HIS A 335 -17.68 -15.64 13.75
C HIS A 335 -16.23 -15.77 14.20
N PRO A 336 -15.82 -16.91 14.80
CA PRO A 336 -14.41 -17.20 15.02
C PRO A 336 -13.71 -17.37 13.67
N VAL A 337 -12.47 -16.87 13.57
CA VAL A 337 -11.66 -17.09 12.37
C VAL A 337 -11.30 -18.57 12.20
N VAL A 338 -11.05 -18.95 10.96
CA VAL A 338 -10.55 -20.28 10.58
C VAL A 338 -9.06 -20.16 10.28
N ILE A 339 -8.25 -21.05 10.89
CA ILE A 339 -6.82 -21.14 10.59
C ILE A 339 -6.66 -21.66 9.16
N GLN A 340 -5.81 -20.97 8.39
CA GLN A 340 -5.58 -21.23 6.98
C GLN A 340 -4.24 -21.94 6.77
N GLU A 341 -4.14 -22.65 5.65
CA GLU A 341 -2.85 -23.14 5.16
C GLU A 341 -1.99 -21.95 4.65
N ALA A 342 -0.68 -22.07 4.82
CA ALA A 342 0.25 -21.10 4.27
C ALA A 342 0.18 -21.09 2.72
N PRO A 343 0.36 -19.94 2.08
CA PRO A 343 0.51 -19.87 0.62
C PRO A 343 1.79 -20.59 0.19
N LYS A 344 1.87 -21.00 -1.08
CA LYS A 344 3.08 -21.62 -1.64
C LYS A 344 4.24 -20.62 -1.76
N GLY A 345 3.94 -19.37 -2.03
CA GLY A 345 4.93 -18.32 -2.23
C GLY A 345 5.62 -17.92 -0.91
N VAL A 346 6.91 -17.61 -1.01
CA VAL A 346 7.72 -17.13 0.11
C VAL A 346 7.29 -15.72 0.49
N LEU A 347 7.09 -15.49 1.79
CA LEU A 347 6.86 -14.15 2.34
C LEU A 347 8.08 -13.25 2.10
N ARG A 348 7.83 -12.06 1.59
CA ARG A 348 8.86 -11.03 1.34
C ARG A 348 8.34 -9.66 1.75
N PRO A 349 9.18 -8.76 2.26
CA PRO A 349 8.79 -7.38 2.45
C PRO A 349 8.49 -6.74 1.08
N GLN A 350 7.43 -5.94 1.00
CA GLN A 350 7.17 -5.15 -0.18
C GLN A 350 8.17 -3.99 -0.24
N ILE A 351 9.13 -4.06 -1.15
CA ILE A 351 10.11 -2.98 -1.39
C ILE A 351 9.64 -1.99 -2.46
N ALA A 352 8.75 -2.41 -3.38
CA ALA A 352 8.18 -1.50 -4.37
C ALA A 352 7.27 -0.45 -3.72
N GLN A 353 7.19 0.73 -4.35
CA GLN A 353 6.34 1.82 -3.88
C GLN A 353 4.89 1.39 -3.77
N PRO A 354 4.18 1.75 -2.69
CA PRO A 354 2.75 1.49 -2.57
C PRO A 354 1.94 2.33 -3.56
N VAL A 355 0.78 1.85 -3.92
CA VAL A 355 -0.22 2.67 -4.62
C VAL A 355 -0.75 3.70 -3.63
N LYS A 356 -0.78 4.98 -4.04
CA LYS A 356 -1.27 6.09 -3.23
C LYS A 356 -2.14 7.02 -4.07
N ILE A 357 -3.02 7.77 -3.42
CA ILE A 357 -3.69 8.89 -4.07
C ILE A 357 -2.67 10.01 -4.23
N MET A 358 -2.23 10.24 -5.48
CA MET A 358 -1.25 11.26 -5.79
C MET A 358 -1.91 12.60 -6.10
N GLU A 359 -3.05 12.58 -6.78
CA GLU A 359 -3.79 13.75 -7.21
C GLU A 359 -5.30 13.49 -7.20
N ARG A 360 -6.10 14.55 -7.12
CA ARG A 360 -7.56 14.53 -7.24
C ARG A 360 -7.96 15.41 -8.39
N TYR A 361 -8.87 14.94 -9.23
CA TYR A 361 -9.34 15.63 -10.41
C TYR A 361 -10.85 15.83 -10.33
N ASP A 362 -11.30 17.04 -10.60
CA ASP A 362 -12.71 17.37 -10.74
C ASP A 362 -13.25 17.00 -12.13
N ILE A 363 -14.55 16.72 -12.19
CA ILE A 363 -15.26 16.47 -13.44
C ILE A 363 -15.19 17.74 -14.30
N ARG A 364 -14.73 17.61 -15.54
CA ARG A 364 -14.64 18.72 -16.50
C ARG A 364 -15.96 19.04 -17.17
N LYS A 365 -16.75 18.00 -17.47
CA LYS A 365 -18.03 18.15 -18.16
C LYS A 365 -19.05 17.12 -17.71
N VAL A 366 -20.28 17.56 -17.51
CA VAL A 366 -21.43 16.69 -17.22
C VAL A 366 -22.40 16.79 -18.36
N THR A 367 -22.75 15.68 -19.01
CA THR A 367 -23.69 15.64 -20.14
C THR A 367 -24.79 14.62 -19.87
N LYS A 368 -26.06 15.06 -19.89
CA LYS A 368 -27.20 14.13 -19.80
C LYS A 368 -27.26 13.29 -21.08
N LEU A 369 -27.44 11.99 -20.94
CA LEU A 369 -27.52 11.09 -22.09
C LEU A 369 -28.83 11.25 -22.84
N THR A 370 -28.76 11.21 -24.18
CA THR A 370 -29.91 11.07 -25.07
C THR A 370 -30.38 9.61 -25.12
N ALA A 371 -31.58 9.35 -25.65
CA ALA A 371 -32.09 7.98 -25.82
C ALA A 371 -31.17 7.10 -26.70
N GLU A 372 -30.57 7.68 -27.74
CA GLU A 372 -29.59 7.02 -28.60
C GLU A 372 -28.32 6.63 -27.82
N GLN A 373 -27.78 7.56 -27.06
CA GLN A 373 -26.60 7.31 -26.18
C GLN A 373 -26.87 6.27 -25.10
N ILE A 374 -28.06 6.26 -24.50
CA ILE A 374 -28.49 5.21 -23.54
C ILE A 374 -28.49 3.85 -24.23
N THR A 375 -29.05 3.77 -25.44
CA THR A 375 -29.06 2.52 -26.23
C THR A 375 -27.64 2.04 -26.53
N ALA A 376 -26.75 2.94 -26.92
CA ALA A 376 -25.33 2.66 -27.16
C ALA A 376 -24.61 2.18 -25.89
N ALA A 377 -24.84 2.85 -24.76
CA ALA A 377 -24.30 2.45 -23.45
C ALA A 377 -24.79 1.04 -23.05
N CYS A 378 -26.07 0.74 -23.17
CA CYS A 378 -26.63 -0.60 -22.89
C CYS A 378 -25.96 -1.68 -23.76
N LYS A 379 -25.80 -1.41 -25.06
CA LYS A 379 -25.15 -2.32 -26.00
C LYS A 379 -23.66 -2.53 -25.68
N SER A 380 -22.95 -1.45 -25.32
CA SER A 380 -21.52 -1.47 -24.98
C SER A 380 -21.27 -2.20 -23.67
N THR A 381 -21.98 -1.86 -22.60
CA THR A 381 -21.75 -2.36 -21.23
C THR A 381 -22.45 -3.69 -20.94
N LYS A 382 -23.43 -4.09 -21.79
CA LYS A 382 -24.31 -5.25 -21.55
C LYS A 382 -25.12 -5.11 -20.24
N ARG A 383 -25.50 -3.87 -19.90
CA ARG A 383 -26.32 -3.52 -18.74
C ARG A 383 -27.45 -2.59 -19.15
N THR A 384 -28.55 -2.64 -18.43
CA THR A 384 -29.57 -1.59 -18.52
C THR A 384 -29.01 -0.32 -17.90
N VAL A 385 -29.07 0.78 -18.62
CA VAL A 385 -28.67 2.12 -18.19
C VAL A 385 -29.94 2.93 -17.95
N ASP A 386 -29.97 3.64 -16.82
CA ASP A 386 -31.11 4.46 -16.44
C ASP A 386 -31.32 5.62 -17.45
N PRO A 387 -32.57 5.93 -17.86
CA PRO A 387 -32.87 7.06 -18.76
C PRO A 387 -32.42 8.42 -18.23
N SER A 388 -32.19 8.57 -16.94
CA SER A 388 -31.68 9.80 -16.31
C SER A 388 -30.15 9.86 -16.20
N ALA A 389 -29.42 8.91 -16.81
CA ALA A 389 -27.98 8.80 -16.70
C ALA A 389 -27.21 9.99 -17.34
N PHE A 390 -26.01 10.21 -16.86
CA PHE A 390 -25.08 11.24 -17.32
C PHE A 390 -23.74 10.63 -17.71
N VAL A 391 -23.04 11.25 -18.64
CA VAL A 391 -21.59 11.08 -18.83
C VAL A 391 -20.89 12.14 -18.01
N LEU A 392 -19.92 11.68 -17.20
CA LEU A 392 -19.01 12.50 -16.41
C LEU A 392 -17.63 12.43 -17.09
N ASP A 393 -17.27 13.50 -17.80
CA ASP A 393 -16.01 13.55 -18.54
C ASP A 393 -14.91 14.15 -17.67
N MET A 394 -13.84 13.39 -17.44
CA MET A 394 -12.67 13.81 -16.65
C MET A 394 -11.67 14.62 -17.48
N GLY A 395 -11.82 14.70 -18.82
CA GLY A 395 -10.96 15.43 -19.74
C GLY A 395 -9.66 14.73 -20.12
N GLN A 396 -9.33 13.61 -19.48
CA GLN A 396 -8.17 12.76 -19.78
C GLN A 396 -8.34 11.35 -19.24
N ASN A 397 -7.56 10.41 -19.75
CA ASN A 397 -7.46 9.08 -19.17
C ASN A 397 -6.67 9.13 -17.87
N LEU A 398 -7.14 8.40 -16.85
CA LEU A 398 -6.59 8.38 -15.51
C LEU A 398 -6.43 6.94 -15.03
N ALA A 399 -5.36 6.66 -14.29
CA ALA A 399 -5.26 5.49 -13.44
C ALA A 399 -5.73 5.89 -12.03
N GLY A 400 -6.91 5.42 -11.61
CA GLY A 400 -7.51 5.83 -10.34
C GLY A 400 -8.86 5.19 -10.08
N PHE A 401 -9.57 5.76 -9.13
CA PHE A 401 -10.93 5.35 -8.76
C PHE A 401 -11.80 6.60 -8.49
N PRO A 402 -13.12 6.50 -8.74
CA PRO A 402 -14.02 7.61 -8.53
C PRO A 402 -14.29 7.84 -7.04
N GLU A 403 -14.36 9.11 -6.66
CA GLU A 403 -14.90 9.58 -5.38
C GLU A 403 -16.19 10.34 -5.65
N ILE A 404 -17.27 9.99 -4.97
CA ILE A 404 -18.58 10.63 -5.14
C ILE A 404 -19.17 11.01 -3.79
N THR A 405 -19.83 12.18 -3.76
CA THR A 405 -20.70 12.57 -2.66
C THR A 405 -22.14 12.48 -3.11
N VAL A 406 -22.95 11.69 -2.40
CA VAL A 406 -24.32 11.42 -2.80
C VAL A 406 -25.31 11.66 -1.68
N ARG A 407 -26.50 12.11 -2.05
CA ARG A 407 -27.66 12.25 -1.16
C ARG A 407 -28.86 11.55 -1.79
N GLY A 408 -29.59 10.77 -0.99
CA GLY A 408 -30.74 10.05 -1.49
C GLY A 408 -31.49 9.29 -0.39
N LYS A 409 -32.37 8.42 -0.80
CA LYS A 409 -33.22 7.63 0.10
C LYS A 409 -32.57 6.27 0.41
N LYS A 410 -32.84 5.73 1.60
CA LYS A 410 -32.41 4.38 1.98
C LYS A 410 -32.76 3.35 0.89
N GLY A 411 -31.75 2.55 0.52
CA GLY A 411 -31.92 1.52 -0.50
C GLY A 411 -31.82 2.02 -1.94
N GLN A 412 -31.73 3.34 -2.18
CA GLN A 412 -31.45 3.88 -3.50
C GLN A 412 -30.04 3.45 -3.94
N LYS A 413 -29.92 3.07 -5.21
CA LYS A 413 -28.65 2.63 -5.80
C LYS A 413 -28.11 3.69 -6.74
N ILE A 414 -26.79 3.87 -6.69
CA ILE A 414 -26.03 4.65 -7.63
C ILE A 414 -25.05 3.72 -8.32
N THR A 415 -25.04 3.76 -9.65
CA THR A 415 -24.14 2.94 -10.47
C THR A 415 -23.21 3.83 -11.27
N LEU A 416 -21.91 3.57 -11.14
CA LEU A 416 -20.86 4.22 -11.94
C LEU A 416 -20.29 3.20 -12.92
N LEU A 417 -20.40 3.51 -14.22
CA LEU A 417 -19.82 2.75 -15.31
C LEU A 417 -18.57 3.50 -15.77
N VAL A 418 -17.42 2.87 -15.68
CA VAL A 418 -16.13 3.49 -16.05
C VAL A 418 -15.62 2.98 -17.39
N SER A 419 -15.02 3.85 -18.19
CA SER A 419 -14.36 3.49 -19.45
C SER A 419 -13.32 4.52 -19.85
N GLU A 420 -12.34 4.08 -20.63
CA GLU A 420 -11.28 4.93 -21.19
C GLU A 420 -11.71 5.63 -22.49
N SER A 421 -12.80 5.18 -23.11
CA SER A 421 -13.28 5.71 -24.38
C SER A 421 -14.81 5.80 -24.41
N LEU A 422 -15.30 6.60 -25.34
CA LEU A 422 -16.73 6.68 -25.65
C LEU A 422 -17.08 5.83 -26.88
N THR A 423 -18.36 5.52 -27.05
CA THR A 423 -18.92 5.00 -28.31
C THR A 423 -19.01 6.14 -29.34
N ASP A 424 -19.29 5.82 -30.60
CA ASP A 424 -19.47 6.85 -31.65
C ASP A 424 -20.59 7.83 -31.29
N GLU A 425 -21.59 7.37 -30.55
CA GLU A 425 -22.69 8.19 -30.08
C GLU A 425 -22.33 9.02 -28.81
N GLY A 426 -21.12 8.86 -28.26
CA GLY A 426 -20.64 9.59 -27.09
C GLY A 426 -21.05 9.01 -25.75
N ALA A 427 -21.33 7.71 -25.66
CA ALA A 427 -21.63 7.00 -24.42
C ALA A 427 -20.45 6.14 -23.93
N CYS A 428 -20.50 5.70 -22.66
CA CYS A 428 -19.49 4.83 -22.06
C CYS A 428 -19.24 3.56 -22.89
N ASN A 429 -17.98 3.29 -23.26
CA ASN A 429 -17.58 2.18 -24.11
C ASN A 429 -16.76 1.13 -23.36
N GLN A 430 -17.38 0.01 -23.01
CA GLN A 430 -16.72 -1.12 -22.35
C GLN A 430 -16.47 -2.33 -23.27
N ARG A 431 -16.57 -2.19 -24.60
CA ARG A 431 -16.43 -3.32 -25.52
C ARG A 431 -15.05 -3.99 -25.44
N GLN A 432 -14.01 -3.23 -25.18
CA GLN A 432 -12.61 -3.71 -25.20
C GLN A 432 -12.09 -4.09 -23.81
N THR A 433 -12.73 -3.69 -22.72
CA THR A 433 -12.22 -3.86 -21.35
C THR A 433 -12.52 -5.22 -20.72
N GLY A 434 -13.19 -6.14 -21.45
CA GLY A 434 -13.53 -7.47 -20.91
C GLY A 434 -14.90 -7.57 -20.27
N ARG A 435 -15.63 -6.45 -20.18
CA ARG A 435 -17.03 -6.31 -19.69
C ARG A 435 -17.34 -7.19 -18.46
N GLN A 436 -18.11 -6.82 -17.56
CA GLN A 436 -18.67 -5.52 -17.20
C GLN A 436 -17.78 -4.93 -16.10
N HIS A 437 -17.49 -3.66 -16.12
CA HIS A 437 -16.79 -2.97 -15.04
C HIS A 437 -17.67 -1.82 -14.54
N TYR A 438 -18.14 -1.91 -13.29
CA TYR A 438 -18.95 -0.87 -12.67
C TYR A 438 -18.89 -0.96 -11.15
N TYR A 439 -19.20 0.15 -10.51
CA TYR A 439 -19.38 0.27 -9.08
C TYR A 439 -20.85 0.52 -8.80
N GLU A 440 -21.41 -0.21 -7.82
CA GLU A 440 -22.79 -0.02 -7.37
C GLU A 440 -22.80 0.28 -5.87
N TYR A 441 -23.33 1.45 -5.51
CA TYR A 441 -23.43 1.88 -4.13
C TYR A 441 -24.90 1.94 -3.71
N THR A 442 -25.26 1.22 -2.63
CA THR A 442 -26.60 1.26 -2.03
C THR A 442 -26.61 2.15 -0.80
N LEU A 443 -27.42 3.20 -0.80
CA LEU A 443 -27.46 4.18 0.26
C LEU A 443 -28.07 3.62 1.56
N SER A 444 -27.49 4.00 2.70
CA SER A 444 -28.09 3.85 4.02
C SER A 444 -29.07 5.01 4.33
N LEU A 445 -29.57 5.08 5.55
CA LEU A 445 -30.48 6.17 5.98
C LEU A 445 -29.79 7.52 6.18
N ILE A 446 -28.47 7.61 6.14
CA ILE A 446 -27.69 8.77 6.54
C ILE A 446 -26.87 9.26 5.34
N HIS A 447 -26.75 10.58 5.24
CA HIS A 447 -25.95 11.28 4.23
C HIS A 447 -24.50 10.77 4.22
N ILE A 448 -24.06 10.38 3.06
CA ILE A 448 -22.64 10.10 2.79
C ILE A 448 -22.23 11.02 1.64
#